data_a56d689a3e2ea87cbd48579011cfc6ba
#
_entry.id   a56d689a3e2ea87cbd48579011cfc6ba
#
_cell.length_a   1.000
_cell.length_b   1.000
_cell.length_c   1.000
_cell.angle_alpha   90.00
_cell.angle_beta   90.00
_cell.angle_gamma   90.00
#
_symmetry.space_group_name_H-M   'P 1'
#
loop_
_entity.id
_entity.type
_entity.pdbx_description
1 polymer ?
#
loop_
_entity_poly.entity_id
_entity_poly.type
_entity_poly.pdbx_seq_one_letter_code
_entity_poly.pdbx_strand_id
1 'polypeptide(L)'
;MSEVKSKNNPTIFKYPHSPLFRRGAGDEALHMKTITITDPTQIEEIIRKCPYCIVGITDLEGNPYAVPMNFAYQDGVIYLHSGPEGSKVEMVTKHPQVCITFCEGHELVYMHRQVACSYSMKSRSVICRGKVHFVEDMEEKRRVLDMLMKQYTENECKYAEPAVRNVKIWEVKVEKISCRSFGLRPSEL
;
A
#
# COMPACT_ATOMS: atom_id res chain seq x y z
N MET A 1 -18.47 37.98 -33.02
CA MET A 1 -18.71 37.23 -31.76
C MET A 1 -19.18 35.86 -32.15
N SER A 2 -18.29 34.93 -32.22
CA SER A 2 -18.57 33.53 -32.59
C SER A 2 -18.10 32.61 -31.45
N GLU A 3 -19.05 31.97 -30.76
CA GLU A 3 -18.83 31.01 -29.71
C GLU A 3 -18.14 29.76 -30.25
N VAL A 4 -16.97 29.47 -29.71
CA VAL A 4 -16.27 28.17 -29.92
C VAL A 4 -16.77 27.19 -28.85
N LYS A 5 -17.65 26.29 -29.24
CA LYS A 5 -18.08 25.17 -28.40
C LYS A 5 -16.97 24.12 -28.40
N SER A 6 -16.26 23.98 -27.28
CA SER A 6 -15.35 22.88 -27.00
C SER A 6 -16.16 21.60 -26.79
N LYS A 7 -16.01 20.64 -27.73
CA LYS A 7 -16.50 19.27 -27.57
C LYS A 7 -15.34 18.41 -27.06
N ASN A 8 -15.17 18.28 -25.76
CA ASN A 8 -14.34 17.24 -25.15
C ASN A 8 -15.19 15.97 -25.01
N ASN A 9 -15.09 15.10 -26.00
CA ASN A 9 -15.62 13.75 -25.94
C ASN A 9 -14.41 12.83 -25.72
N PRO A 10 -14.29 12.07 -24.60
CA PRO A 10 -13.20 11.12 -24.46
C PRO A 10 -13.40 10.02 -25.46
N THR A 11 -12.42 9.84 -26.35
CA THR A 11 -12.39 8.76 -27.31
C THR A 11 -12.25 7.44 -26.57
N ILE A 12 -13.35 6.71 -26.46
CA ILE A 12 -13.34 5.33 -25.97
C ILE A 12 -12.64 4.50 -27.06
N PHE A 13 -11.41 4.09 -26.79
CA PHE A 13 -10.72 3.10 -27.63
C PHE A 13 -11.48 1.77 -27.54
N LYS A 14 -12.29 1.50 -28.56
CA LYS A 14 -12.83 0.15 -28.79
C LYS A 14 -11.68 -0.69 -29.36
N TYR A 15 -11.13 -1.58 -28.57
CA TYR A 15 -10.24 -2.63 -29.06
C TYR A 15 -11.05 -3.52 -29.99
N PRO A 16 -10.64 -3.74 -31.27
CA PRO A 16 -11.29 -4.71 -32.13
C PRO A 16 -11.07 -6.09 -31.51
N HIS A 17 -12.16 -6.84 -31.32
CA HIS A 17 -12.09 -8.24 -30.92
C HIS A 17 -11.23 -8.99 -31.92
N SER A 18 -10.03 -9.42 -31.53
CA SER A 18 -9.18 -10.28 -32.34
C SER A 18 -9.86 -11.64 -32.51
N PRO A 19 -10.08 -12.11 -33.72
CA PRO A 19 -10.76 -13.41 -33.98
C PRO A 19 -9.93 -14.64 -33.57
N LEU A 20 -8.73 -14.47 -33.03
CA LEU A 20 -7.74 -15.53 -32.81
C LEU A 20 -7.84 -16.28 -31.50
N PHE A 21 -8.76 -15.94 -30.62
CA PHE A 21 -8.95 -16.67 -29.36
C PHE A 21 -10.32 -17.32 -29.27
N ARG A 22 -10.48 -18.50 -29.89
CA ARG A 22 -11.48 -19.47 -29.44
C ARG A 22 -10.99 -20.04 -28.09
N ARG A 23 -11.78 -19.89 -27.04
CA ARG A 23 -11.54 -20.55 -25.74
C ARG A 23 -11.57 -22.07 -25.97
N GLY A 24 -10.40 -22.68 -26.06
CA GLY A 24 -10.19 -24.11 -26.04
C GLY A 24 -9.63 -24.51 -24.67
N ALA A 25 -9.76 -25.75 -24.28
CA ALA A 25 -9.30 -26.33 -23.00
C ALA A 25 -7.81 -26.19 -22.66
N GLY A 26 -7.04 -25.40 -23.45
CA GLY A 26 -5.63 -25.08 -23.21
C GLY A 26 -5.40 -23.68 -22.63
N ASP A 27 -6.44 -22.86 -22.43
CA ASP A 27 -6.30 -21.43 -22.10
C ASP A 27 -5.92 -21.16 -20.64
N GLU A 28 -6.18 -22.08 -19.72
CA GLU A 28 -5.80 -21.93 -18.31
C GLU A 28 -4.27 -21.96 -18.08
N ALA A 29 -3.53 -22.60 -18.97
CA ALA A 29 -2.09 -22.75 -18.84
C ALA A 29 -1.30 -21.48 -19.18
N LEU A 30 -1.92 -20.48 -19.81
CA LEU A 30 -1.26 -19.25 -20.28
C LEU A 30 -1.46 -18.04 -19.34
N HIS A 31 -2.24 -18.20 -18.26
CA HIS A 31 -2.50 -17.09 -17.34
C HIS A 31 -1.65 -17.20 -16.06
N MET A 32 -0.95 -16.09 -15.75
CA MET A 32 -0.31 -15.91 -14.46
C MET A 32 -1.37 -15.88 -13.37
N LYS A 33 -1.10 -16.57 -12.26
CA LYS A 33 -2.07 -16.73 -11.18
C LYS A 33 -1.87 -15.72 -10.06
N THR A 34 -2.96 -15.47 -9.36
CA THR A 34 -2.99 -14.69 -8.13
C THR A 34 -3.44 -15.61 -7.00
N ILE A 35 -2.69 -15.66 -5.92
CA ILE A 35 -3.05 -16.44 -4.74
C ILE A 35 -3.22 -15.55 -3.51
N THR A 36 -4.03 -16.01 -2.57
CA THR A 36 -4.15 -15.39 -1.24
C THR A 36 -3.10 -16.02 -0.32
N ILE A 37 -2.36 -15.17 0.37
CA ILE A 37 -1.43 -15.57 1.43
C ILE A 37 -2.14 -15.41 2.77
N THR A 38 -2.16 -16.47 3.58
CA THR A 38 -2.81 -16.48 4.90
C THR A 38 -1.83 -16.71 6.05
N ASP A 39 -0.60 -17.13 5.74
CA ASP A 39 0.45 -17.34 6.73
C ASP A 39 0.90 -15.99 7.33
N PRO A 40 0.71 -15.77 8.65
CA PRO A 40 1.10 -14.53 9.31
C PRO A 40 2.58 -14.20 9.15
N THR A 41 3.45 -15.20 9.21
CA THR A 41 4.92 -15.01 9.10
C THR A 41 5.29 -14.44 7.74
N GLN A 42 4.72 -14.99 6.66
CA GLN A 42 4.94 -14.46 5.31
C GLN A 42 4.38 -13.05 5.14
N ILE A 43 3.23 -12.77 5.73
CA ILE A 43 2.61 -11.43 5.69
C ILE A 43 3.51 -10.40 6.38
N GLU A 44 4.02 -10.71 7.57
CA GLU A 44 4.95 -9.82 8.29
C GLU A 44 6.25 -9.62 7.52
N GLU A 45 6.79 -10.67 6.92
CA GLU A 45 7.99 -10.57 6.09
C GLU A 45 7.79 -9.57 4.91
N ILE A 46 6.64 -9.64 4.25
CA ILE A 46 6.30 -8.72 3.16
C ILE A 46 6.22 -7.27 3.68
N ILE A 47 5.54 -7.05 4.80
CA ILE A 47 5.44 -5.72 5.42
C ILE A 47 6.84 -5.17 5.71
N ARG A 48 7.69 -5.95 6.40
CA ARG A 48 9.03 -5.51 6.81
C ARG A 48 9.98 -5.21 5.65
N LYS A 49 9.77 -5.84 4.48
CA LYS A 49 10.58 -5.57 3.27
C LYS A 49 10.19 -4.29 2.54
N CYS A 50 9.03 -3.72 2.83
CA CYS A 50 8.59 -2.50 2.15
C CYS A 50 9.34 -1.29 2.71
N PRO A 51 9.88 -0.40 1.84
CA PRO A 51 10.60 0.80 2.28
C PRO A 51 9.66 1.90 2.78
N TYR A 52 8.40 1.87 2.43
CA TYR A 52 7.33 2.76 2.87
C TYR A 52 5.98 2.09 2.65
N CYS A 53 4.93 2.67 3.20
CA CYS A 53 3.56 2.27 2.93
C CYS A 53 2.77 3.41 2.29
N ILE A 54 1.63 3.07 1.68
CA ILE A 54 0.64 4.04 1.22
C ILE A 54 -0.52 4.03 2.21
N VAL A 55 -0.79 5.17 2.81
CA VAL A 55 -1.89 5.36 3.76
C VAL A 55 -3.05 6.03 3.06
N GLY A 56 -4.13 5.29 2.88
CA GLY A 56 -5.41 5.79 2.40
C GLY A 56 -6.23 6.31 3.58
N ILE A 57 -6.61 7.57 3.51
CA ILE A 57 -7.44 8.28 4.49
C ILE A 57 -8.63 8.94 3.79
N THR A 58 -9.58 9.42 4.56
CA THR A 58 -10.73 10.16 4.05
C THR A 58 -10.55 11.64 4.38
N ASP A 59 -10.69 12.51 3.38
CA ASP A 59 -10.61 13.95 3.60
C ASP A 59 -11.84 14.50 4.38
N LEU A 60 -11.84 15.81 4.63
CA LEU A 60 -12.91 16.42 5.43
C LEU A 60 -14.27 16.43 4.73
N GLU A 61 -14.29 16.32 3.40
CA GLU A 61 -15.46 16.24 2.53
C GLU A 61 -15.93 14.81 2.29
N GLY A 62 -15.15 13.79 2.73
CA GLY A 62 -15.48 12.38 2.53
C GLY A 62 -14.82 11.73 1.30
N ASN A 63 -13.92 12.45 0.60
CA ASN A 63 -13.24 11.90 -0.57
C ASN A 63 -12.00 11.08 -0.16
N PRO A 64 -11.59 10.09 -0.99
CA PRO A 64 -10.36 9.36 -0.77
C PRO A 64 -9.11 10.25 -0.93
N TYR A 65 -8.18 10.13 0.00
CA TYR A 65 -6.87 10.74 -0.05
C TYR A 65 -5.81 9.69 0.28
N ALA A 66 -4.71 9.65 -0.47
CA ALA A 66 -3.65 8.66 -0.27
C ALA A 66 -2.29 9.34 -0.22
N VAL A 67 -1.44 8.91 0.72
CA VAL A 67 -0.13 9.50 0.94
C VAL A 67 0.91 8.44 1.30
N PRO A 68 2.14 8.50 0.73
CA PRO A 68 3.24 7.65 1.18
C PRO A 68 3.74 8.10 2.55
N MET A 69 4.03 7.12 3.42
CA MET A 69 4.58 7.36 4.75
C MET A 69 5.61 6.30 5.12
N ASN A 70 6.65 6.72 5.86
CA ASN A 70 7.52 5.79 6.56
C ASN A 70 6.75 5.15 7.72
N PHE A 71 7.12 3.93 8.08
CA PHE A 71 6.41 3.16 9.10
C PHE A 71 7.36 2.29 9.94
N ALA A 72 6.86 1.84 11.09
CA ALA A 72 7.35 0.67 11.79
C ALA A 72 6.20 -0.32 11.99
N TYR A 73 6.52 -1.60 12.10
CA TYR A 73 5.54 -2.66 12.36
C TYR A 73 6.01 -3.56 13.48
N GLN A 74 5.15 -3.76 14.46
CA GLN A 74 5.37 -4.69 15.54
C GLN A 74 4.04 -5.30 16.02
N ASP A 75 3.99 -6.63 16.09
CA ASP A 75 2.92 -7.40 16.74
C ASP A 75 1.49 -6.99 16.31
N GLY A 76 1.28 -6.82 15.00
CA GLY A 76 -0.02 -6.42 14.44
C GLY A 76 -0.34 -4.93 14.58
N VAL A 77 0.63 -4.11 14.97
CA VAL A 77 0.48 -2.65 15.08
C VAL A 77 1.39 -1.96 14.08
N ILE A 78 0.84 -1.03 13.32
CA ILE A 78 1.57 -0.16 12.41
C ILE A 78 1.73 1.20 13.07
N TYR A 79 2.96 1.68 13.14
CA TYR A 79 3.30 3.00 13.66
C TYR A 79 3.75 3.90 12.52
N LEU A 80 3.18 5.11 12.50
CA LEU A 80 3.49 6.15 11.52
C LEU A 80 3.83 7.44 12.27
N HIS A 81 4.43 8.41 11.56
CA HIS A 81 4.68 9.72 12.16
C HIS A 81 4.41 10.86 11.18
N SER A 82 4.10 12.02 11.72
CA SER A 82 3.91 13.25 10.96
C SER A 82 4.32 14.46 11.79
N GLY A 83 4.27 15.64 11.18
CA GLY A 83 4.25 16.89 11.94
C GLY A 83 3.05 16.91 12.89
N PRO A 84 3.09 17.79 13.93
CA PRO A 84 2.05 17.87 14.94
C PRO A 84 0.70 18.34 14.38
N GLU A 85 0.73 19.06 13.27
CA GLU A 85 -0.42 19.73 12.64
C GLU A 85 -0.42 19.48 11.12
N GLY A 86 -1.50 19.89 10.46
CA GLY A 86 -1.68 19.87 9.02
C GLY A 86 -2.82 18.97 8.58
N SER A 87 -3.19 19.07 7.31
CA SER A 87 -4.38 18.45 6.72
C SER A 87 -4.53 16.96 7.03
N LYS A 88 -3.44 16.19 6.99
CA LYS A 88 -3.48 14.75 7.32
C LYS A 88 -3.93 14.49 8.76
N VAL A 89 -3.45 15.29 9.71
CA VAL A 89 -3.81 15.17 11.13
C VAL A 89 -5.27 15.53 11.33
N GLU A 90 -5.75 16.59 10.69
CA GLU A 90 -7.15 17.01 10.72
C GLU A 90 -8.06 15.92 10.14
N MET A 91 -7.71 15.38 8.97
CA MET A 91 -8.47 14.32 8.31
C MET A 91 -8.63 13.09 9.20
N VAL A 92 -7.53 12.55 9.75
CA VAL A 92 -7.61 11.34 10.60
C VAL A 92 -8.19 11.61 11.99
N THR A 93 -8.15 12.84 12.46
CA THR A 93 -8.87 13.23 13.70
C THR A 93 -10.38 13.14 13.49
N LYS A 94 -10.87 13.60 12.33
CA LYS A 94 -12.28 13.52 11.97
C LYS A 94 -12.70 12.13 11.51
N HIS A 95 -11.87 11.49 10.70
CA HIS A 95 -12.10 10.17 10.08
C HIS A 95 -10.95 9.22 10.39
N PRO A 96 -10.91 8.61 11.59
CA PRO A 96 -9.75 7.83 12.03
C PRO A 96 -9.54 6.51 11.28
N GLN A 97 -10.51 6.04 10.50
CA GLN A 97 -10.37 4.81 9.71
C GLN A 97 -9.38 4.99 8.57
N VAL A 98 -8.39 4.09 8.48
CA VAL A 98 -7.36 4.11 7.45
C VAL A 98 -7.24 2.76 6.74
N CYS A 99 -6.76 2.83 5.50
CA CYS A 99 -6.38 1.68 4.69
C CYS A 99 -4.91 1.80 4.32
N ILE A 100 -4.07 0.92 4.85
CA ILE A 100 -2.62 0.97 4.66
C ILE A 100 -2.22 -0.16 3.71
N THR A 101 -1.52 0.19 2.63
CA THR A 101 -1.09 -0.74 1.59
C THR A 101 0.43 -0.83 1.56
N PHE A 102 0.93 -2.05 1.57
CA PHE A 102 2.32 -2.42 1.36
C PHE A 102 2.43 -3.18 0.04
N CYS A 103 3.45 -2.85 -0.77
CA CYS A 103 3.72 -3.54 -2.02
C CYS A 103 5.20 -3.90 -2.09
N GLU A 104 5.49 -5.17 -2.37
CA GLU A 104 6.83 -5.72 -2.46
C GLU A 104 6.98 -6.53 -3.74
N GLY A 105 8.17 -6.47 -4.33
CA GLY A 105 8.48 -7.09 -5.61
C GLY A 105 7.81 -6.36 -6.79
N HIS A 106 8.51 -6.17 -7.88
CA HIS A 106 7.98 -5.56 -9.11
C HIS A 106 8.79 -6.13 -10.27
N GLU A 107 8.63 -7.44 -10.53
CA GLU A 107 9.30 -8.13 -11.63
C GLU A 107 8.31 -8.35 -12.77
N LEU A 108 8.66 -7.87 -13.96
CA LEU A 108 7.90 -8.15 -15.17
C LEU A 108 8.14 -9.61 -15.58
N VAL A 109 7.08 -10.42 -15.60
CA VAL A 109 7.12 -11.83 -15.97
C VAL A 109 6.20 -12.10 -17.14
N TYR A 110 6.51 -13.13 -17.94
CA TYR A 110 5.68 -13.56 -19.05
C TYR A 110 5.82 -15.06 -19.29
N MET A 111 4.81 -15.67 -19.85
CA MET A 111 4.85 -17.05 -20.31
C MET A 111 5.27 -17.15 -21.76
N HIS A 112 4.89 -16.19 -22.59
CA HIS A 112 5.25 -16.13 -24.00
C HIS A 112 5.60 -14.71 -24.45
N ARG A 113 6.83 -14.50 -24.92
CA ARG A 113 7.39 -13.17 -25.21
C ARG A 113 6.57 -12.33 -26.21
N GLN A 114 5.92 -12.96 -27.17
CA GLN A 114 5.16 -12.27 -28.22
C GLN A 114 3.66 -12.14 -27.91
N VAL A 115 3.20 -12.66 -26.78
CA VAL A 115 1.78 -12.68 -26.42
C VAL A 115 1.55 -11.74 -25.23
N ALA A 116 1.01 -10.56 -25.50
CA ALA A 116 0.83 -9.50 -24.51
C ALA A 116 0.00 -9.94 -23.29
N CYS A 117 -1.05 -10.74 -23.46
CA CYS A 117 -1.88 -11.25 -22.37
C CYS A 117 -1.16 -12.29 -21.48
N SER A 118 0.04 -12.76 -21.86
CA SER A 118 0.86 -13.63 -21.02
C SER A 118 1.79 -12.88 -20.06
N TYR A 119 1.83 -11.54 -20.17
CA TYR A 119 2.63 -10.69 -19.30
C TYR A 119 1.89 -10.40 -18.00
N SER A 120 2.65 -10.37 -16.90
CA SER A 120 2.15 -9.97 -15.59
C SER A 120 3.28 -9.31 -14.77
N MET A 121 2.91 -8.67 -13.69
CA MET A 121 3.85 -8.17 -12.68
C MET A 121 3.89 -9.13 -11.50
N LYS A 122 5.03 -9.79 -11.29
CA LYS A 122 5.24 -10.62 -10.10
C LYS A 122 5.44 -9.69 -8.91
N SER A 123 4.50 -9.68 -8.00
CA SER A 123 4.50 -8.81 -6.82
C SER A 123 3.66 -9.40 -5.70
N ARG A 124 3.86 -8.88 -4.50
CA ARG A 124 3.06 -9.22 -3.32
C ARG A 124 2.50 -7.93 -2.72
N SER A 125 1.27 -7.97 -2.23
CA SER A 125 0.65 -6.83 -1.56
C SER A 125 -0.03 -7.23 -0.26
N VAL A 126 0.11 -6.39 0.75
CA VAL A 126 -0.62 -6.48 2.01
C VAL A 126 -1.48 -5.24 2.17
N ILE A 127 -2.75 -5.42 2.49
CA ILE A 127 -3.69 -4.34 2.79
C ILE A 127 -4.16 -4.51 4.23
N CYS A 128 -3.85 -3.52 5.07
CA CYS A 128 -4.24 -3.45 6.46
C CYS A 128 -5.29 -2.36 6.65
N ARG A 129 -6.28 -2.63 7.51
CA ARG A 129 -7.28 -1.62 7.91
C ARG A 129 -7.34 -1.54 9.42
N GLY A 130 -7.52 -0.34 9.94
CA GLY A 130 -7.63 -0.06 11.36
C GLY A 130 -7.94 1.41 11.60
N LYS A 131 -7.95 1.78 12.87
CA LYS A 131 -8.16 3.16 13.32
C LYS A 131 -6.86 3.77 13.80
N VAL A 132 -6.64 5.03 13.47
CA VAL A 132 -5.53 5.82 14.02
C VAL A 132 -5.86 6.22 15.45
N HIS A 133 -4.92 5.97 16.35
CA HIS A 133 -4.85 6.54 17.69
C HIS A 133 -3.55 7.35 17.79
N PHE A 134 -3.62 8.52 18.40
CA PHE A 134 -2.41 9.33 18.61
C PHE A 134 -1.75 8.93 19.92
N VAL A 135 -0.44 8.71 19.86
CA VAL A 135 0.39 8.48 21.05
C VAL A 135 0.81 9.84 21.60
N GLU A 136 0.46 10.13 22.85
CA GLU A 136 0.79 11.41 23.50
C GLU A 136 1.88 11.27 24.55
N ASP A 137 2.05 10.08 25.15
CA ASP A 137 3.07 9.82 26.17
C ASP A 137 4.48 9.94 25.56
N MET A 138 5.36 10.65 26.26
CA MET A 138 6.69 10.99 25.75
C MET A 138 7.65 9.80 25.68
N GLU A 139 7.56 8.87 26.64
CA GLU A 139 8.40 7.67 26.64
C GLU A 139 7.94 6.71 25.54
N GLU A 140 6.63 6.57 25.35
CA GLU A 140 6.07 5.77 24.28
C GLU A 140 6.40 6.37 22.91
N LYS A 141 6.38 7.71 22.74
CA LYS A 141 6.85 8.36 21.50
C LYS A 141 8.32 8.03 21.22
N ARG A 142 9.21 8.05 22.23
CA ARG A 142 10.62 7.67 22.06
C ARG A 142 10.74 6.22 21.61
N ARG A 143 10.03 5.31 22.26
CA ARG A 143 10.01 3.88 21.91
C ARG A 143 9.59 3.67 20.45
N VAL A 144 8.54 4.34 19.99
CA VAL A 144 8.06 4.25 18.62
C VAL A 144 9.06 4.85 17.63
N LEU A 145 9.68 5.98 17.95
CA LEU A 145 10.72 6.58 17.11
C LEU A 145 11.93 5.67 16.97
N ASP A 146 12.34 4.98 18.04
CA ASP A 146 13.40 3.97 17.98
C ASP A 146 13.04 2.81 17.06
N MET A 147 11.79 2.32 17.11
CA MET A 147 11.32 1.30 16.17
C MET A 147 11.30 1.80 14.72
N LEU A 148 10.86 3.04 14.49
CA LEU A 148 10.89 3.67 13.18
C LEU A 148 12.32 3.77 12.64
N MET A 149 13.26 4.19 13.47
CA MET A 149 14.66 4.27 13.04
C MET A 149 15.26 2.90 12.74
N LYS A 150 14.99 1.89 13.57
CA LYS A 150 15.45 0.50 13.33
C LYS A 150 14.92 -0.12 12.04
N GLN A 151 13.81 0.35 11.51
CA GLN A 151 13.29 -0.09 10.20
C GLN A 151 14.20 0.38 9.05
N TYR A 152 14.92 1.51 9.21
CA TYR A 152 15.66 2.17 8.12
C TYR A 152 17.17 2.25 8.34
N THR A 153 17.67 2.08 9.57
CA THR A 153 19.08 2.18 9.90
C THR A 153 19.44 1.35 11.14
N GLU A 154 20.67 0.88 11.18
CA GLU A 154 21.24 0.21 12.35
C GLU A 154 21.91 1.21 13.32
N ASN A 155 21.94 2.49 12.98
CA ASN A 155 22.56 3.52 13.81
C ASN A 155 21.75 3.77 15.09
N GLU A 156 22.45 3.96 16.21
CA GLU A 156 21.82 4.47 17.42
C GLU A 156 21.49 5.95 17.25
N CYS A 157 20.21 6.30 17.45
CA CYS A 157 19.73 7.66 17.28
C CYS A 157 19.43 8.32 18.63
N LYS A 158 19.75 9.60 18.74
CA LYS A 158 19.38 10.44 19.89
C LYS A 158 18.34 11.47 19.45
N TYR A 159 17.40 11.77 20.32
CA TYR A 159 16.33 12.72 20.05
C TYR A 159 16.42 13.92 20.98
N ALA A 160 16.37 15.11 20.43
CA ALA A 160 16.13 16.30 21.24
C ALA A 160 14.67 16.29 21.74
N GLU A 161 14.49 16.59 23.02
CA GLU A 161 13.16 16.59 23.64
C GLU A 161 12.12 17.43 22.89
N PRO A 162 12.43 18.64 22.39
CA PRO A 162 11.48 19.43 21.59
C PRO A 162 11.04 18.71 20.32
N ALA A 163 11.92 17.92 19.67
CA ALA A 163 11.58 17.16 18.46
C ALA A 163 10.60 16.02 18.79
N VAL A 164 10.82 15.30 19.88
CA VAL A 164 9.88 14.26 20.35
C VAL A 164 8.52 14.85 20.69
N ARG A 165 8.51 16.02 21.37
CA ARG A 165 7.28 16.71 21.73
C ARG A 165 6.47 17.13 20.51
N ASN A 166 7.15 17.61 19.46
CA ASN A 166 6.53 18.16 18.26
C ASN A 166 6.19 17.11 17.20
N VAL A 167 6.55 15.83 17.39
CA VAL A 167 6.12 14.77 16.47
C VAL A 167 4.75 14.22 16.87
N LYS A 168 3.88 13.99 15.88
CA LYS A 168 2.62 13.27 16.04
C LYS A 168 2.85 11.81 15.64
N ILE A 169 2.74 10.91 16.60
CA ILE A 169 2.81 9.47 16.38
C ILE A 169 1.40 8.92 16.19
N TRP A 170 1.23 8.13 15.14
CA TRP A 170 0.00 7.43 14.81
C TRP A 170 0.19 5.95 15.11
N GLU A 171 -0.61 5.40 15.99
CA GLU A 171 -0.72 3.98 16.25
C GLU A 171 -1.94 3.43 15.51
N VAL A 172 -1.75 2.37 14.72
CA VAL A 172 -2.84 1.70 14.00
C VAL A 172 -2.80 0.21 14.34
N LYS A 173 -3.68 -0.23 15.23
CA LYS A 173 -3.92 -1.66 15.45
C LYS A 173 -4.64 -2.24 14.25
N VAL A 174 -4.06 -3.29 13.66
CA VAL A 174 -4.61 -3.92 12.46
C VAL A 174 -5.87 -4.72 12.82
N GLU A 175 -7.03 -4.24 12.38
CA GLU A 175 -8.32 -4.89 12.58
C GLU A 175 -8.63 -5.91 11.48
N LYS A 176 -8.19 -5.62 10.24
CA LYS A 176 -8.38 -6.49 9.08
C LYS A 176 -7.13 -6.48 8.23
N ILE A 177 -6.73 -7.66 7.77
CA ILE A 177 -5.56 -7.84 6.90
C ILE A 177 -5.93 -8.73 5.72
N SER A 178 -5.40 -8.42 4.55
CA SER A 178 -5.44 -9.28 3.38
C SER A 178 -4.11 -9.22 2.64
N CYS A 179 -3.66 -10.38 2.17
CA CYS A 179 -2.40 -10.49 1.45
C CYS A 179 -2.58 -11.29 0.17
N ARG A 180 -1.97 -10.83 -0.91
CA ARG A 180 -2.00 -11.50 -2.21
C ARG A 180 -0.63 -11.49 -2.87
N SER A 181 -0.33 -12.60 -3.57
CA SER A 181 0.79 -12.72 -4.50
C SER A 181 0.24 -12.77 -5.93
N PHE A 182 0.85 -12.01 -6.81
CA PHE A 182 0.47 -11.83 -8.22
C PHE A 182 1.58 -12.33 -9.14
N GLY A 183 1.23 -12.65 -10.39
CA GLY A 183 2.20 -12.98 -11.44
C GLY A 183 2.89 -14.32 -11.25
N LEU A 184 2.25 -15.27 -10.55
CA LEU A 184 2.79 -16.61 -10.35
C LEU A 184 2.58 -17.47 -11.61
N ARG A 185 3.62 -18.18 -12.01
CA ARG A 185 3.52 -19.22 -13.04
C ARG A 185 2.81 -20.44 -12.46
N PRO A 186 2.10 -21.24 -13.29
CA PRO A 186 1.50 -22.48 -12.82
C PRO A 186 2.49 -23.45 -12.14
N SER A 187 3.76 -23.42 -12.51
CA SER A 187 4.83 -24.23 -11.90
C SER A 187 5.30 -23.73 -10.54
N GLU A 188 4.85 -22.55 -10.09
CA GLU A 188 5.21 -21.94 -8.80
C GLU A 188 4.07 -22.09 -7.76
N LEU A 189 3.02 -22.84 -8.13
CA LEU A 189 1.87 -23.15 -7.28
C LEU A 189 2.02 -24.51 -6.62
#